data_1c90058c20bbc159767c63767c3a409b
#
_entry.id   1c90058c20bbc159767c63767c3a409b
#
_cell.length_a   1.000
_cell.length_b   1.000
_cell.length_c   1.000
_cell.angle_alpha   90.00
_cell.angle_beta   90.00
_cell.angle_gamma   90.00
#
_symmetry.space_group_name_H-M   'P 1'
#
loop_
_entity.id
_entity.type
_entity.pdbx_description
1 polymer ?
#
loop_
_entity_poly.entity_id
_entity_poly.type
_entity_poly.pdbx_seq_one_letter_code
_entity_poly.pdbx_strand_id
1 'polypeptide(L)'
;AIISFFLIIILVVVGRTMIGNHFKKKFSKRPPPGIIVKEVVYKSFSENIESFGTAISKRTESFRIKRDNLTSELTLKDYVKKGDLIVKLKDRNIIAPFDGVLGYRGITGDILGSDNSIIITLDDNSIIYSDLKIPETFASFIKKGLPIEAKFSGSKNKTYNGKIYAVSSRINAETRSLLTRVMIENENSELIPGSLLEVVINYNERNSLAI
;
A
#
# COMPACT_ATOMS: atom_id res chain seq x y z
N ALA A 1 -57.68 -18.10 -75.80
CA ALA A 1 -57.15 -19.03 -74.72
C ALA A 1 -55.63 -19.21 -74.77
N ILE A 2 -55.00 -19.52 -75.93
CA ILE A 2 -53.52 -19.79 -76.00
C ILE A 2 -52.70 -18.56 -75.70
N ILE A 3 -53.05 -17.39 -76.18
CA ILE A 3 -52.30 -16.13 -75.92
C ILE A 3 -52.35 -15.77 -74.43
N SER A 4 -53.47 -15.95 -73.75
CA SER A 4 -53.68 -15.70 -72.37
C SER A 4 -52.74 -16.60 -71.46
N PHE A 5 -52.58 -17.86 -71.90
CA PHE A 5 -51.75 -18.84 -71.24
C PHE A 5 -50.28 -18.43 -71.32
N PHE A 6 -49.77 -18.02 -72.48
CA PHE A 6 -48.40 -17.55 -72.65
C PHE A 6 -48.13 -16.25 -71.87
N LEU A 7 -49.12 -15.35 -71.79
CA LEU A 7 -48.98 -14.13 -71.03
C LEU A 7 -48.81 -14.35 -69.51
N ILE A 8 -49.57 -15.36 -69.00
CA ILE A 8 -49.44 -15.78 -67.59
C ILE A 8 -48.04 -16.38 -67.32
N ILE A 9 -47.50 -17.22 -68.21
CA ILE A 9 -46.18 -17.81 -68.06
C ILE A 9 -45.09 -16.72 -68.04
N ILE A 10 -45.21 -15.76 -68.99
CA ILE A 10 -44.25 -14.62 -69.02
C ILE A 10 -44.29 -13.83 -67.72
N LEU A 11 -45.49 -13.56 -67.21
CA LEU A 11 -45.68 -12.80 -65.94
C LEU A 11 -45.11 -13.55 -64.76
N VAL A 12 -45.24 -14.86 -64.68
CA VAL A 12 -44.63 -15.71 -63.62
C VAL A 12 -43.13 -15.73 -63.75
N VAL A 13 -42.54 -15.84 -64.92
CA VAL A 13 -41.11 -15.87 -65.16
C VAL A 13 -40.48 -14.51 -64.79
N VAL A 14 -41.10 -13.41 -65.23
CA VAL A 14 -40.65 -12.05 -64.92
C VAL A 14 -40.78 -11.80 -63.44
N GLY A 15 -41.85 -12.18 -62.77
CA GLY A 15 -42.03 -12.06 -61.32
C GLY A 15 -40.92 -12.82 -60.52
N ARG A 16 -40.72 -14.09 -60.99
CA ARG A 16 -39.66 -14.92 -60.32
C ARG A 16 -38.23 -14.36 -60.47
N THR A 17 -37.91 -13.82 -61.65
CA THR A 17 -36.59 -13.20 -61.89
C THR A 17 -36.46 -11.89 -61.15
N MET A 18 -37.46 -11.05 -61.03
CA MET A 18 -37.44 -9.81 -60.25
C MET A 18 -37.29 -10.11 -58.79
N ILE A 19 -38.03 -11.04 -58.21
CA ILE A 19 -37.94 -11.47 -56.84
C ILE A 19 -36.56 -12.07 -56.57
N GLY A 20 -36.05 -12.96 -57.42
CA GLY A 20 -34.72 -13.57 -57.27
C GLY A 20 -33.58 -12.54 -57.28
N ASN A 21 -33.66 -11.55 -58.15
CA ASN A 21 -32.66 -10.46 -58.21
C ASN A 21 -32.77 -9.51 -57.01
N HIS A 22 -33.97 -9.27 -56.51
CA HIS A 22 -34.15 -8.46 -55.29
C HIS A 22 -33.52 -9.16 -54.05
N PHE A 23 -33.77 -10.44 -53.89
CA PHE A 23 -33.18 -11.22 -52.81
C PHE A 23 -31.65 -11.34 -52.96
N LYS A 24 -31.14 -11.58 -54.16
CA LYS A 24 -29.68 -11.59 -54.39
C LYS A 24 -29.02 -10.27 -54.03
N LYS A 25 -29.62 -9.11 -54.37
CA LYS A 25 -29.09 -7.80 -54.00
C LYS A 25 -29.12 -7.56 -52.48
N LYS A 26 -30.13 -8.04 -51.78
CA LYS A 26 -30.33 -7.78 -50.37
C LYS A 26 -29.51 -8.70 -49.48
N PHE A 27 -29.22 -9.93 -49.90
CA PHE A 27 -28.54 -10.94 -49.08
C PHE A 27 -27.13 -11.34 -49.59
N SER A 28 -26.67 -10.84 -50.73
CA SER A 28 -25.34 -11.19 -51.26
C SER A 28 -24.19 -10.41 -50.65
N LYS A 29 -24.48 -9.31 -49.97
CA LYS A 29 -23.44 -8.55 -49.23
C LYS A 29 -23.47 -8.95 -47.75
N ARG A 30 -22.74 -10.00 -47.39
CA ARG A 30 -22.41 -10.20 -46.00
C ARG A 30 -21.55 -9.00 -45.56
N PRO A 31 -21.91 -8.29 -44.51
CA PRO A 31 -21.01 -7.26 -43.98
C PRO A 31 -19.65 -7.91 -43.72
N PRO A 32 -18.54 -7.24 -44.00
CA PRO A 32 -17.24 -7.76 -43.67
C PRO A 32 -17.21 -8.09 -42.16
N PRO A 33 -16.54 -9.18 -41.76
CA PRO A 33 -16.43 -9.50 -40.35
C PRO A 33 -15.83 -8.30 -39.63
N GLY A 34 -16.50 -7.84 -38.58
CA GLY A 34 -15.99 -6.76 -37.74
C GLY A 34 -14.70 -7.21 -37.10
N ILE A 35 -13.64 -6.49 -37.36
CA ILE A 35 -12.34 -6.70 -36.68
C ILE A 35 -12.30 -5.71 -35.50
N ILE A 36 -12.19 -6.24 -34.28
CA ILE A 36 -11.95 -5.42 -33.11
C ILE A 36 -10.45 -5.16 -33.09
N VAL A 37 -10.07 -3.91 -33.32
CA VAL A 37 -8.66 -3.46 -33.22
C VAL A 37 -8.51 -2.75 -31.89
N LYS A 38 -7.50 -3.14 -31.12
CA LYS A 38 -7.03 -2.39 -29.95
C LYS A 38 -5.66 -1.82 -30.25
N GLU A 39 -5.45 -0.60 -29.80
CA GLU A 39 -4.15 0.02 -29.91
C GLU A 39 -3.21 -0.66 -28.92
N VAL A 40 -2.03 -1.01 -29.38
CA VAL A 40 -0.95 -1.57 -28.57
C VAL A 40 -0.17 -0.41 -27.96
N VAL A 41 -0.17 -0.34 -26.63
CA VAL A 41 0.54 0.72 -25.90
C VAL A 41 1.65 0.12 -25.03
N TYR A 42 2.71 0.89 -24.83
CA TYR A 42 3.72 0.52 -23.83
C TYR A 42 3.12 0.68 -22.43
N LYS A 43 3.22 -0.37 -21.64
CA LYS A 43 2.78 -0.38 -20.25
C LYS A 43 3.90 -0.90 -19.35
N SER A 44 4.05 -0.27 -18.20
CA SER A 44 4.94 -0.78 -17.17
C SER A 44 4.31 -1.95 -16.45
N PHE A 45 5.06 -3.03 -16.30
CA PHE A 45 4.70 -4.23 -15.54
C PHE A 45 5.76 -4.41 -14.48
N SER A 46 5.34 -4.66 -13.27
CA SER A 46 6.19 -5.06 -12.15
C SER A 46 5.67 -6.34 -11.53
N GLU A 47 6.57 -7.12 -11.00
CA GLU A 47 6.25 -8.21 -10.10
C GLU A 47 6.17 -7.65 -8.69
N ASN A 48 5.38 -8.26 -7.82
CA ASN A 48 5.23 -7.80 -6.46
C ASN A 48 5.42 -8.92 -5.42
N ILE A 49 5.83 -8.51 -4.23
CA ILE A 49 5.91 -9.36 -3.06
C ILE A 49 5.15 -8.66 -1.95
N GLU A 50 4.22 -9.37 -1.33
CA GLU A 50 3.49 -8.91 -0.17
C GLU A 50 4.16 -9.43 1.11
N SER A 51 4.31 -8.55 2.08
CA SER A 51 4.85 -8.88 3.39
C SER A 51 4.22 -8.01 4.47
N PHE A 52 4.30 -8.47 5.70
CA PHE A 52 3.74 -7.77 6.85
C PHE A 52 4.85 -7.37 7.81
N GLY A 53 4.66 -6.23 8.45
CA GLY A 53 5.57 -5.75 9.47
C GLY A 53 4.87 -4.83 10.46
N THR A 54 5.57 -4.47 11.51
CA THR A 54 5.08 -3.54 12.53
C THR A 54 5.67 -2.16 12.29
N ALA A 55 4.85 -1.13 12.41
CA ALA A 55 5.29 0.26 12.34
C ALA A 55 6.21 0.59 13.52
N ILE A 56 7.36 1.15 13.24
CA ILE A 56 8.38 1.54 14.22
C ILE A 56 8.69 3.02 14.03
N SER A 57 8.64 3.81 15.11
CA SER A 57 9.05 5.22 15.08
C SER A 57 10.50 5.36 14.62
N LYS A 58 10.81 6.46 13.98
CA LYS A 58 12.18 6.83 13.62
C LYS A 58 13.08 6.90 14.86
N ARG A 59 12.54 7.40 15.98
CA ARG A 59 13.22 7.52 17.27
C ARG A 59 12.19 7.44 18.39
N THR A 60 12.52 6.72 19.45
CA THR A 60 11.73 6.64 20.68
C THR A 60 12.64 6.89 21.87
N GLU A 61 12.20 7.74 22.78
CA GLU A 61 12.82 7.93 24.09
C GLU A 61 11.78 7.65 25.17
N SER A 62 12.18 6.94 26.22
CA SER A 62 11.30 6.56 27.33
C SER A 62 11.80 7.11 28.64
N PHE A 63 10.95 7.86 29.33
CA PHE A 63 11.26 8.45 30.63
C PHE A 63 10.46 7.72 31.70
N ARG A 64 11.17 7.06 32.62
CA ARG A 64 10.54 6.45 33.78
C ARG A 64 10.57 7.42 34.96
N ILE A 65 9.43 7.73 35.53
CA ILE A 65 9.22 8.73 36.56
C ILE A 65 8.53 8.07 37.74
N LYS A 66 9.09 8.24 38.96
CA LYS A 66 8.40 7.87 40.18
C LYS A 66 7.33 8.92 40.50
N ARG A 67 6.10 8.50 40.79
CA ARG A 67 5.00 9.44 41.11
C ARG A 67 5.34 10.38 42.26
N ASP A 68 6.08 9.90 43.26
CA ASP A 68 6.48 10.67 44.44
C ASP A 68 7.43 11.83 44.11
N ASN A 69 8.09 11.78 42.94
CA ASN A 69 8.97 12.85 42.46
C ASN A 69 8.26 13.93 41.66
N LEU A 70 6.99 13.75 41.35
CA LEU A 70 6.21 14.78 40.62
C LEU A 70 5.99 16.00 41.53
N THR A 71 6.17 17.19 40.96
CA THR A 71 5.93 18.48 41.64
C THR A 71 4.48 18.94 41.45
N SER A 72 3.80 18.50 40.36
CA SER A 72 2.44 18.84 40.01
C SER A 72 1.79 17.67 39.30
N GLU A 73 0.47 17.75 39.09
CA GLU A 73 -0.22 16.82 38.23
C GLU A 73 0.38 16.81 36.82
N LEU A 74 0.45 15.59 36.26
CA LEU A 74 1.06 15.38 34.95
C LEU A 74 0.07 15.86 33.87
N THR A 75 0.39 16.99 33.23
CA THR A 75 -0.32 17.45 32.04
C THR A 75 0.60 17.28 30.85
N LEU A 76 0.28 16.31 29.99
CA LEU A 76 1.06 16.04 28.79
C LEU A 76 0.46 16.82 27.62
N LYS A 77 1.35 17.44 26.84
CA LYS A 77 1.01 17.96 25.51
C LYS A 77 1.07 16.81 24.51
N ASP A 78 0.19 16.83 23.51
CA ASP A 78 0.23 15.81 22.46
C ASP A 78 1.54 15.86 21.65
N TYR A 79 2.06 17.06 21.42
CA TYR A 79 3.28 17.32 20.68
C TYR A 79 4.20 18.29 21.41
N VAL A 80 5.49 18.00 21.39
CA VAL A 80 6.54 18.85 21.97
C VAL A 80 7.66 19.10 20.99
N LYS A 81 8.31 20.24 21.10
CA LYS A 81 9.54 20.58 20.37
C LYS A 81 10.76 20.27 21.21
N LYS A 82 11.89 20.07 20.55
CA LYS A 82 13.19 19.94 21.20
C LYS A 82 13.45 21.13 22.15
N GLY A 83 13.78 20.81 23.40
CA GLY A 83 14.01 21.81 24.44
C GLY A 83 12.76 22.14 25.27
N ASP A 84 11.57 21.71 24.89
CA ASP A 84 10.36 21.91 25.68
C ASP A 84 10.44 21.10 26.99
N LEU A 85 9.87 21.70 28.05
CA LEU A 85 9.73 21.03 29.34
C LEU A 85 8.58 20.00 29.22
N ILE A 86 8.90 18.72 29.43
CA ILE A 86 7.92 17.63 29.47
C ILE A 86 7.34 17.50 30.89
N VAL A 87 8.23 17.38 31.89
CA VAL A 87 7.85 17.17 33.28
C VAL A 87 8.81 17.87 34.22
N LYS A 88 8.29 18.51 35.25
CA LYS A 88 9.07 19.08 36.36
C LYS A 88 9.03 18.10 37.53
N LEU A 89 10.21 17.62 37.93
CA LEU A 89 10.39 16.74 39.08
C LEU A 89 11.02 17.55 40.24
N LYS A 90 10.99 16.98 41.44
CA LYS A 90 11.58 17.60 42.63
C LYS A 90 13.09 17.74 42.52
N ASP A 91 13.74 16.80 41.84
CA ASP A 91 15.19 16.67 41.69
C ASP A 91 15.73 17.20 40.37
N ARG A 92 14.91 17.18 39.31
CA ARG A 92 15.31 17.57 37.95
C ARG A 92 14.12 17.90 37.04
N ASN A 93 14.43 18.52 35.91
CA ASN A 93 13.47 18.72 34.82
C ASN A 93 13.73 17.70 33.71
N ILE A 94 12.66 17.17 33.14
CA ILE A 94 12.72 16.35 31.92
C ILE A 94 12.39 17.25 30.74
N ILE A 95 13.33 17.36 29.81
CA ILE A 95 13.29 18.22 28.65
C ILE A 95 13.25 17.32 27.40
N ALA A 96 12.48 17.70 26.37
CA ALA A 96 12.41 16.98 25.11
C ALA A 96 13.75 17.01 24.35
N PRO A 97 14.39 15.86 24.09
CA PRO A 97 15.65 15.81 23.35
C PRO A 97 15.47 16.02 21.83
N PHE A 98 14.26 15.87 21.31
CA PHE A 98 13.88 16.07 19.92
C PHE A 98 12.37 16.38 19.81
N ASP A 99 11.94 16.80 18.62
CA ASP A 99 10.53 17.05 18.31
C ASP A 99 9.76 15.74 18.21
N GLY A 100 8.57 15.65 18.81
CA GLY A 100 7.80 14.42 18.73
C GLY A 100 6.47 14.43 19.46
N VAL A 101 5.81 13.30 19.41
CA VAL A 101 4.52 13.04 20.06
C VAL A 101 4.78 12.39 21.41
N LEU A 102 4.10 12.88 22.44
CA LEU A 102 4.18 12.29 23.78
C LEU A 102 3.12 11.20 23.95
N GLY A 103 3.57 10.01 24.35
CA GLY A 103 2.75 8.91 24.81
C GLY A 103 2.80 8.77 26.33
N TYR A 104 1.73 8.22 26.89
CA TYR A 104 1.61 7.98 28.33
C TYR A 104 1.27 6.52 28.62
N ARG A 105 2.00 5.92 29.56
CA ARG A 105 1.71 4.60 30.10
C ARG A 105 1.84 4.59 31.62
N GLY A 106 0.71 4.42 32.31
CA GLY A 106 0.71 4.14 33.75
C GLY A 106 1.15 2.70 34.02
N ILE A 107 2.08 2.52 34.94
CA ILE A 107 2.41 1.20 35.51
C ILE A 107 1.81 1.17 36.90
N THR A 108 0.84 0.30 37.11
CA THR A 108 0.34 -0.07 38.44
C THR A 108 1.25 -1.15 39.02
N GLY A 109 1.63 -0.97 40.27
CA GLY A 109 2.76 -1.54 40.99
C GLY A 109 3.05 -3.04 40.97
N ASP A 110 2.17 -3.93 40.50
CA ASP A 110 2.31 -5.36 40.76
C ASP A 110 3.02 -6.18 39.68
N ILE A 111 3.21 -5.66 38.49
CA ILE A 111 3.75 -6.47 37.38
C ILE A 111 5.27 -6.34 37.21
N LEU A 112 5.89 -5.29 37.74
CA LEU A 112 7.35 -5.05 37.62
C LEU A 112 8.03 -4.67 38.96
N GLY A 113 7.48 -5.14 40.09
CA GLY A 113 8.07 -4.87 41.40
C GLY A 113 7.87 -3.44 41.89
N SER A 114 6.84 -3.24 42.64
CA SER A 114 6.55 -2.20 43.64
C SER A 114 6.80 -0.70 43.35
N ASP A 115 7.26 -0.29 42.18
CA ASP A 115 7.45 1.12 41.93
C ASP A 115 6.17 1.73 41.27
N ASN A 116 5.47 2.56 42.01
CA ASN A 116 4.40 3.41 41.49
C ASN A 116 4.97 4.42 40.47
N SER A 117 5.34 3.91 39.29
CA SER A 117 6.03 4.64 38.23
C SER A 117 5.14 4.95 37.06
N ILE A 118 5.46 6.03 36.38
CA ILE A 118 4.86 6.45 35.11
C ILE A 118 5.93 6.33 34.04
N ILE A 119 5.58 5.77 32.90
CA ILE A 119 6.41 5.82 31.71
C ILE A 119 5.79 6.83 30.73
N ILE A 120 6.60 7.81 30.33
CA ILE A 120 6.29 8.73 29.24
C ILE A 120 7.18 8.34 28.08
N THR A 121 6.62 8.20 26.91
CA THR A 121 7.38 8.01 25.66
C THR A 121 7.33 9.27 24.83
N LEU A 122 8.44 9.60 24.20
CA LEU A 122 8.54 10.62 23.18
C LEU A 122 8.91 9.94 21.87
N ASP A 123 8.05 10.02 20.88
CA ASP A 123 8.18 9.35 19.60
C ASP A 123 8.31 10.36 18.45
N ASP A 124 9.41 10.28 17.69
CA ASP A 124 9.53 10.95 16.39
C ASP A 124 8.89 10.07 15.33
N ASN A 125 7.65 10.39 14.98
CA ASN A 125 6.84 9.68 14.00
C ASN A 125 6.90 10.30 12.59
N SER A 126 7.80 11.23 12.33
CA SER A 126 7.95 11.87 11.02
C SER A 126 8.28 10.85 9.91
N ILE A 127 8.97 9.79 10.29
CA ILE A 127 9.28 8.64 9.46
C ILE A 127 8.91 7.39 10.22
N ILE A 128 8.24 6.47 9.55
CA ILE A 128 7.95 5.13 10.05
C ILE A 128 8.85 4.13 9.36
N TYR A 129 9.51 3.30 10.15
CA TYR A 129 10.20 2.11 9.68
C TYR A 129 9.32 0.88 9.87
N SER A 130 9.58 -0.15 9.07
CA SER A 130 9.03 -1.48 9.33
C SER A 130 10.04 -2.53 8.90
N ASP A 131 10.20 -3.56 9.72
CA ASP A 131 11.08 -4.68 9.46
C ASP A 131 10.25 -5.84 8.89
N LEU A 132 10.56 -6.19 7.64
CA LEU A 132 9.88 -7.22 6.87
C LEU A 132 10.75 -8.46 6.80
N LYS A 133 10.12 -9.63 6.85
CA LYS A 133 10.76 -10.92 6.61
C LYS A 133 10.43 -11.40 5.19
N ILE A 134 11.37 -11.23 4.28
CA ILE A 134 11.20 -11.60 2.88
C ILE A 134 11.75 -13.01 2.66
N PRO A 135 10.99 -13.94 2.04
CA PRO A 135 11.48 -15.28 1.75
C PRO A 135 12.78 -15.27 0.94
N GLU A 136 13.69 -16.22 1.23
CA GLU A 136 15.02 -16.36 0.61
C GLU A 136 14.95 -16.40 -0.93
N THR A 137 13.88 -16.98 -1.49
CA THR A 137 13.66 -17.09 -2.94
C THR A 137 13.65 -15.74 -3.66
N PHE A 138 13.31 -14.66 -2.95
CA PHE A 138 13.26 -13.30 -3.51
C PHE A 138 14.50 -12.46 -3.17
N ALA A 139 15.46 -12.99 -2.42
CA ALA A 139 16.60 -12.23 -1.89
C ALA A 139 17.42 -11.52 -2.99
N SER A 140 17.56 -12.12 -4.17
CA SER A 140 18.31 -11.54 -5.29
C SER A 140 17.67 -10.30 -5.90
N PHE A 141 16.35 -10.14 -5.74
CA PHE A 141 15.61 -9.01 -6.28
C PHE A 141 15.53 -7.84 -5.30
N ILE A 142 15.69 -8.10 -4.00
CA ILE A 142 15.55 -7.10 -2.95
C ILE A 142 16.79 -6.23 -2.85
N LYS A 143 16.63 -4.93 -3.12
CA LYS A 143 17.72 -3.96 -3.10
C LYS A 143 17.27 -2.68 -2.40
N LYS A 144 18.23 -1.98 -1.77
CA LYS A 144 18.00 -0.65 -1.21
C LYS A 144 17.50 0.30 -2.29
N GLY A 145 16.46 1.08 -1.96
CA GLY A 145 15.85 2.07 -2.83
C GLY A 145 14.66 1.57 -3.65
N LEU A 146 14.36 0.26 -3.67
CA LEU A 146 13.15 -0.24 -4.34
C LEU A 146 11.90 0.42 -3.75
N PRO A 147 10.95 0.83 -4.61
CA PRO A 147 9.69 1.41 -4.17
C PRO A 147 8.82 0.37 -3.46
N ILE A 148 8.10 0.83 -2.45
CA ILE A 148 7.11 0.03 -1.75
C ILE A 148 5.81 0.80 -1.58
N GLU A 149 4.73 0.07 -1.46
CA GLU A 149 3.43 0.58 -1.06
C GLU A 149 3.03 -0.07 0.26
N ALA A 150 2.65 0.73 1.24
CA ALA A 150 2.21 0.25 2.53
C ALA A 150 0.76 0.60 2.78
N LYS A 151 0.01 -0.33 3.34
CA LYS A 151 -1.35 -0.14 3.84
C LYS A 151 -1.37 -0.34 5.35
N PHE A 152 -2.09 0.52 6.02
CA PHE A 152 -2.29 0.48 7.45
C PHE A 152 -3.68 -0.07 7.76
N SER A 153 -3.76 -1.06 8.64
CA SER A 153 -5.03 -1.73 8.98
C SER A 153 -6.10 -0.78 9.55
N GLY A 154 -5.69 0.32 10.15
CA GLY A 154 -6.59 1.36 10.67
C GLY A 154 -7.15 2.31 9.60
N SER A 155 -6.59 2.30 8.37
CA SER A 155 -7.05 3.14 7.26
C SER A 155 -7.14 2.32 5.97
N LYS A 156 -8.27 1.65 5.79
CA LYS A 156 -8.48 0.63 4.73
C LYS A 156 -8.30 1.14 3.28
N ASN A 157 -8.39 2.46 3.06
CA ASN A 157 -8.42 3.04 1.70
C ASN A 157 -7.20 3.91 1.39
N LYS A 158 -6.22 3.99 2.29
CA LYS A 158 -5.05 4.84 2.10
C LYS A 158 -3.79 4.01 1.90
N THR A 159 -3.06 4.31 0.85
CA THR A 159 -1.75 3.73 0.55
C THR A 159 -0.67 4.75 0.84
N TYR A 160 0.37 4.33 1.50
CA TYR A 160 1.55 5.13 1.83
C TYR A 160 2.73 4.65 1.00
N ASN A 161 3.36 5.57 0.30
CA ASN A 161 4.53 5.25 -0.50
C ASN A 161 5.79 5.31 0.36
N GLY A 162 6.70 4.41 0.06
CA GLY A 162 7.98 4.33 0.75
C GLY A 162 9.03 3.64 -0.11
N LYS A 163 10.13 3.29 0.52
CA LYS A 163 11.24 2.59 -0.13
C LYS A 163 11.97 1.65 0.81
N ILE A 164 12.66 0.69 0.26
CA ILE A 164 13.59 -0.15 1.02
C ILE A 164 14.75 0.73 1.51
N TYR A 165 14.87 0.84 2.82
CA TYR A 165 15.93 1.60 3.49
C TYR A 165 17.20 0.80 3.69
N ALA A 166 17.07 -0.44 4.15
CA ALA A 166 18.18 -1.32 4.42
C ALA A 166 17.81 -2.79 4.18
N VAL A 167 18.78 -3.57 3.77
CA VAL A 167 18.65 -5.03 3.55
C VAL A 167 19.73 -5.69 4.38
N SER A 168 19.38 -6.75 5.10
CA SER A 168 20.37 -7.55 5.86
C SER A 168 21.41 -8.16 4.92
N SER A 169 22.63 -8.24 5.38
CA SER A 169 23.71 -8.95 4.64
C SER A 169 23.64 -10.48 4.77
N ARG A 170 22.71 -11.01 5.58
CA ARG A 170 22.59 -12.43 5.86
C ARG A 170 21.14 -12.87 5.85
N ILE A 171 20.91 -14.08 5.35
CA ILE A 171 19.64 -14.78 5.46
C ILE A 171 19.59 -15.46 6.83
N ASN A 172 18.46 -15.36 7.50
CA ASN A 172 18.22 -16.13 8.72
C ASN A 172 17.97 -17.59 8.33
N ALA A 173 18.86 -18.50 8.77
CA ALA A 173 18.83 -19.90 8.41
C ALA A 173 17.62 -20.66 9.00
N GLU A 174 17.10 -20.23 10.16
CA GLU A 174 15.96 -20.86 10.80
C GLU A 174 14.63 -20.53 10.09
N THR A 175 14.47 -19.25 9.75
CA THR A 175 13.23 -18.75 9.12
C THR A 175 13.29 -18.70 7.61
N ARG A 176 14.45 -18.99 6.99
CA ARG A 176 14.70 -18.87 5.55
C ARG A 176 14.24 -17.54 4.98
N SER A 177 14.52 -16.45 5.71
CA SER A 177 14.09 -15.11 5.35
C SER A 177 15.23 -14.09 5.39
N LEU A 178 15.12 -13.10 4.53
CA LEU A 178 15.95 -11.90 4.47
C LEU A 178 15.25 -10.77 5.22
N LEU A 179 15.89 -10.26 6.28
CA LEU A 179 15.36 -9.10 7.00
C LEU A 179 15.57 -7.84 6.17
N THR A 180 14.47 -7.14 5.90
CA THR A 180 14.45 -5.95 5.05
C THR A 180 13.73 -4.82 5.78
N ARG A 181 14.40 -3.70 5.99
CA ARG A 181 13.80 -2.50 6.60
C ARG A 181 13.30 -1.57 5.51
N VAL A 182 12.03 -1.22 5.59
CA VAL A 182 11.40 -0.19 4.76
C VAL A 182 11.27 1.12 5.52
N MET A 183 11.20 2.22 4.79
CA MET A 183 11.03 3.57 5.29
C MET A 183 9.85 4.22 4.58
N ILE A 184 8.94 4.79 5.37
CA ILE A 184 7.71 5.42 4.91
C ILE A 184 7.67 6.83 5.53
N GLU A 185 7.44 7.84 4.70
CA GLU A 185 7.24 9.21 5.16
C GLU A 185 5.85 9.34 5.79
N ASN A 186 5.77 9.97 6.95
CA ASN A 186 4.56 10.07 7.76
C ASN A 186 4.31 11.52 8.19
N GLU A 187 4.27 12.42 7.19
CA GLU A 187 4.15 13.86 7.41
C GLU A 187 2.93 14.25 8.26
N ASN A 188 1.83 13.55 8.09
CA ASN A 188 0.59 13.82 8.81
C ASN A 188 0.45 13.03 10.13
N SER A 189 1.47 12.27 10.53
CA SER A 189 1.47 11.42 11.74
C SER A 189 0.28 10.44 11.81
N GLU A 190 -0.21 9.98 10.66
CA GLU A 190 -1.35 9.07 10.57
C GLU A 190 -0.97 7.61 10.84
N LEU A 191 0.26 7.24 10.50
CA LEU A 191 0.81 5.93 10.84
C LEU A 191 1.25 5.94 12.30
N ILE A 192 0.61 5.11 13.09
CA ILE A 192 0.85 5.00 14.53
C ILE A 192 1.86 3.87 14.77
N PRO A 193 2.94 4.11 15.52
CA PRO A 193 3.88 3.06 15.92
C PRO A 193 3.17 1.90 16.62
N GLY A 194 3.62 0.68 16.36
CA GLY A 194 2.99 -0.54 16.85
C GLY A 194 1.90 -1.10 15.93
N SER A 195 1.46 -0.34 14.94
CA SER A 195 0.44 -0.78 13.98
C SER A 195 0.96 -1.84 13.03
N LEU A 196 0.06 -2.72 12.58
CA LEU A 196 0.35 -3.67 11.50
C LEU A 196 0.32 -2.95 10.15
N LEU A 197 1.39 -3.11 9.39
CA LEU A 197 1.53 -2.65 8.02
C LEU A 197 1.54 -3.86 7.07
N GLU A 198 0.71 -3.80 6.05
CA GLU A 198 0.80 -4.65 4.86
C GLU A 198 1.64 -3.90 3.82
N VAL A 199 2.74 -4.50 3.39
CA VAL A 199 3.70 -3.84 2.50
C VAL A 199 3.85 -4.63 1.23
N VAL A 200 3.65 -3.97 0.10
CA VAL A 200 3.86 -4.48 -1.25
C VAL A 200 5.18 -3.90 -1.78
N ILE A 201 6.10 -4.77 -2.14
CA ILE A 201 7.39 -4.41 -2.75
C ILE A 201 7.30 -4.69 -4.24
N ASN A 202 7.45 -3.65 -5.05
CA ASN A 202 7.48 -3.77 -6.50
C ASN A 202 8.92 -3.99 -6.97
N TYR A 203 9.13 -5.05 -7.75
CA TYR A 203 10.44 -5.39 -8.29
C TYR A 203 10.33 -5.82 -9.75
N ASN A 204 11.47 -5.98 -10.43
CA ASN A 204 11.56 -6.43 -11.83
C ASN A 204 10.68 -5.61 -12.79
N GLU A 205 10.71 -4.28 -12.62
CA GLU A 205 9.93 -3.38 -13.48
C GLU A 205 10.43 -3.45 -14.93
N ARG A 206 9.50 -3.68 -15.86
CA ARG A 206 9.77 -3.76 -17.29
C ARG A 206 8.66 -3.07 -18.09
N ASN A 207 9.05 -2.38 -19.14
CA ASN A 207 8.11 -1.86 -20.11
C ASN A 207 7.88 -2.89 -21.21
N SER A 208 6.63 -3.24 -21.46
CA SER A 208 6.25 -4.17 -22.51
C SER A 208 5.01 -3.67 -23.24
N LEU A 209 4.84 -4.15 -24.47
CA LEU A 209 3.63 -3.88 -25.24
C LEU A 209 2.44 -4.61 -24.60
N ALA A 210 1.35 -3.89 -24.41
CA ALA A 210 0.09 -4.42 -23.88
C ALA A 210 -1.09 -4.03 -24.79
N ILE A 211 -2.12 -4.88 -24.82
CA ILE A 211 -3.37 -4.70 -25.56
C ILE A 211 -4.51 -4.44 -24.58
#